data_a51c2801f7402227d3cb5f742384f332
#
_entry.id   a51c2801f7402227d3cb5f742384f332
#
_cell.length_a   1.000
_cell.length_b   1.000
_cell.length_c   1.000
_cell.angle_alpha   90.00
_cell.angle_beta   90.00
_cell.angle_gamma   90.00
#
_symmetry.space_group_name_H-M   'P 1'
#
loop_
_entity.id
_entity.type
_entity.pdbx_description
1 polymer ?
#
loop_
_entity_poly.entity_id
_entity_poly.type
_entity_poly.pdbx_seq_one_letter_code
_entity_poly.pdbx_strand_id
1 'polypeptide(L)'
;MDGSNPVPLITGLLDPHGIVIDFSVSRLFWAEAGLNAIQSSNLAGGDIRKIVTLPASSGPVGLAIHGNKLYWGTHTSKLLQSSTKTGENIRTLYTSASLIEQVTLATKNLTRTRRNHCDGQSCSGVCVLTTTAYRCLNTFSSRFRMK
;
A
#
# COMPACT_ATOMS: atom_id res chain seq x y z
N MET A 1 -16.01 -19.60 1.48
CA MET A 1 -14.93 -19.59 2.50
C MET A 1 -15.55 -19.05 3.77
N ASP A 2 -15.58 -19.86 4.81
CA ASP A 2 -16.21 -19.55 6.09
C ASP A 2 -15.17 -19.17 7.19
N GLY A 3 -13.87 -19.18 6.86
CA GLY A 3 -12.79 -18.90 7.80
C GLY A 3 -12.42 -20.08 8.72
N SER A 4 -13.00 -21.24 8.51
CA SER A 4 -12.62 -22.44 9.27
C SER A 4 -11.21 -22.91 8.88
N ASN A 5 -10.47 -23.42 9.88
CA ASN A 5 -9.12 -23.97 9.71
C ASN A 5 -8.11 -23.02 9.04
N PRO A 6 -7.82 -21.84 9.60
CA PRO A 6 -6.79 -20.96 9.05
C PRO A 6 -5.42 -21.64 9.12
N VAL A 7 -4.67 -21.58 8.01
CA VAL A 7 -3.31 -22.10 7.94
C VAL A 7 -2.37 -20.93 7.66
N PRO A 8 -1.27 -20.77 8.42
CA PRO A 8 -0.26 -19.77 8.13
C PRO A 8 0.36 -20.00 6.74
N LEU A 9 0.34 -18.97 5.89
CA LEU A 9 0.97 -19.02 4.57
C LEU A 9 2.46 -18.71 4.64
N ILE A 10 2.83 -17.72 5.45
CA ILE A 10 4.20 -17.27 5.68
C ILE A 10 4.39 -17.06 7.18
N THR A 11 5.51 -17.52 7.71
CA THR A 11 5.86 -17.40 9.13
C THR A 11 7.18 -16.64 9.30
N GLY A 12 7.50 -16.21 10.53
CA GLY A 12 8.75 -15.53 10.83
C GLY A 12 8.81 -14.08 10.35
N LEU A 13 7.67 -13.47 10.07
CA LEU A 13 7.58 -12.05 9.71
C LEU A 13 7.85 -11.17 10.92
N LEU A 14 8.51 -10.03 10.70
CA LEU A 14 8.83 -9.02 11.71
C LEU A 14 7.96 -7.78 11.51
N ASP A 15 6.87 -7.69 12.24
CA ASP A 15 5.92 -6.56 12.20
C ASP A 15 5.32 -6.32 10.80
N PRO A 16 4.57 -7.30 10.24
CA PRO A 16 3.92 -7.16 8.96
C PRO A 16 2.69 -6.22 9.06
N HIS A 17 2.59 -5.34 8.09
CA HIS A 17 1.47 -4.44 7.88
C HIS A 17 0.83 -4.68 6.51
N GLY A 18 0.16 -3.70 5.94
CA GLY A 18 -0.60 -3.75 4.70
C GLY A 18 -0.22 -4.83 3.70
N ILE A 19 -1.19 -5.62 3.30
CA ILE A 19 -1.04 -6.74 2.37
C ILE A 19 -1.93 -6.52 1.16
N VAL A 20 -1.44 -6.91 -0.04
CA VAL A 20 -2.21 -6.83 -1.27
C VAL A 20 -1.83 -7.96 -2.23
N ILE A 21 -2.83 -8.48 -2.96
CA ILE A 21 -2.63 -9.51 -3.98
C ILE A 21 -2.69 -8.87 -5.35
N ASP A 22 -1.69 -9.20 -6.17
CA ASP A 22 -1.69 -8.89 -7.59
C ASP A 22 -1.94 -10.16 -8.41
N PHE A 23 -3.18 -10.33 -8.86
CA PHE A 23 -3.55 -11.48 -9.66
C PHE A 23 -2.92 -11.47 -11.06
N SER A 24 -2.50 -10.30 -11.58
CA SER A 24 -1.90 -10.21 -12.92
C SER A 24 -0.54 -10.88 -13.01
N VAL A 25 0.17 -10.98 -11.90
CA VAL A 25 1.48 -11.63 -11.76
C VAL A 25 1.48 -12.77 -10.74
N SER A 26 0.30 -13.12 -10.21
CA SER A 26 0.10 -14.17 -9.20
C SER A 26 1.04 -14.02 -8.00
N ARG A 27 1.14 -12.80 -7.47
CA ARG A 27 1.99 -12.49 -6.32
C ARG A 27 1.24 -11.78 -5.21
N LEU A 28 1.67 -12.10 -4.00
CA LEU A 28 1.33 -11.41 -2.77
C LEU A 28 2.43 -10.38 -2.48
N PHE A 29 2.06 -9.19 -2.03
CA PHE A 29 2.97 -8.15 -1.57
C PHE A 29 2.56 -7.70 -0.16
N TRP A 30 3.53 -7.41 0.71
CA TRP A 30 3.27 -6.87 2.03
C TRP A 30 4.33 -5.86 2.45
N ALA A 31 3.94 -4.97 3.33
CA ALA A 31 4.82 -4.06 4.03
C ALA A 31 5.33 -4.76 5.31
N GLU A 32 6.60 -4.73 5.57
CA GLU A 32 7.23 -5.30 6.76
C GLU A 32 8.03 -4.24 7.50
N ALA A 33 7.41 -3.68 8.55
CA ALA A 33 7.98 -2.54 9.27
C ALA A 33 9.24 -2.92 10.04
N GLY A 34 9.29 -4.10 10.63
CA GLY A 34 10.48 -4.59 11.33
C GLY A 34 11.70 -4.78 10.45
N LEU A 35 11.54 -4.96 9.14
CA LEU A 35 12.62 -5.03 8.16
C LEU A 35 12.80 -3.74 7.36
N ASN A 36 11.95 -2.73 7.55
CA ASN A 36 11.89 -1.53 6.72
C ASN A 36 11.86 -1.88 5.21
N ALA A 37 10.98 -2.79 4.81
CA ALA A 37 10.96 -3.33 3.47
C ALA A 37 9.53 -3.56 2.94
N ILE A 38 9.40 -3.53 1.62
CA ILE A 38 8.27 -4.15 0.92
C ILE A 38 8.75 -5.48 0.39
N GLN A 39 8.02 -6.53 0.67
CA GLN A 39 8.32 -7.90 0.24
C GLN A 39 7.23 -8.47 -0.65
N SER A 40 7.52 -9.54 -1.34
CA SER A 40 6.54 -10.30 -2.10
C SER A 40 6.81 -11.80 -2.05
N SER A 41 5.76 -12.60 -2.29
CA SER A 41 5.85 -14.05 -2.50
C SER A 41 4.96 -14.48 -3.65
N ASN A 42 5.06 -15.73 -4.08
CA ASN A 42 4.00 -16.33 -4.86
C ASN A 42 2.75 -16.58 -3.98
N LEU A 43 1.64 -16.96 -4.57
CA LEU A 43 0.38 -17.16 -3.84
C LEU A 43 0.37 -18.42 -2.93
N ALA A 44 1.40 -19.27 -3.03
CA ALA A 44 1.62 -20.39 -2.13
C ALA A 44 2.56 -20.06 -0.95
N GLY A 45 2.98 -18.79 -0.80
CA GLY A 45 3.88 -18.32 0.27
C GLY A 45 5.36 -18.59 0.00
N GLY A 46 5.72 -19.17 -1.13
CA GLY A 46 7.12 -19.40 -1.54
C GLY A 46 7.69 -18.26 -2.38
N ASP A 47 8.94 -18.41 -2.82
CA ASP A 47 9.65 -17.41 -3.65
C ASP A 47 9.58 -16.00 -3.05
N ILE A 48 9.95 -15.89 -1.77
CA ILE A 48 9.97 -14.61 -1.05
C ILE A 48 11.06 -13.73 -1.62
N ARG A 49 10.70 -12.49 -1.97
CA ARG A 49 11.61 -11.49 -2.52
C ARG A 49 11.46 -10.17 -1.80
N LYS A 50 12.56 -9.55 -1.47
CA LYS A 50 12.60 -8.16 -1.02
C LYS A 50 12.52 -7.26 -2.26
N ILE A 51 11.44 -6.52 -2.39
CA ILE A 51 11.16 -5.64 -3.55
C ILE A 51 11.72 -4.25 -3.33
N VAL A 52 11.51 -3.69 -2.14
CA VAL A 52 12.01 -2.36 -1.77
C VAL A 52 12.69 -2.46 -0.41
N THR A 53 13.85 -1.85 -0.28
CA THR A 53 14.50 -1.57 1.01
C THR A 53 14.38 -0.08 1.30
N LEU A 54 13.89 0.23 2.47
CA LEU A 54 13.69 1.60 2.94
C LEU A 54 14.77 1.97 3.97
N PRO A 55 15.03 3.26 4.19
CA PRO A 55 15.89 3.71 5.28
C PRO A 55 15.45 3.16 6.63
N ALA A 56 16.39 3.00 7.55
CA ALA A 56 16.10 2.55 8.91
C ALA A 56 15.01 3.40 9.56
N SER A 57 14.16 2.76 10.36
CA SER A 57 13.04 3.39 11.06
C SER A 57 11.97 4.03 10.14
N SER A 58 11.90 3.66 8.86
CA SER A 58 10.84 4.16 7.97
C SER A 58 9.46 3.64 8.38
N GLY A 59 9.37 2.38 8.82
CA GLY A 59 8.14 1.74 9.24
C GLY A 59 7.08 1.74 8.12
N PRO A 60 7.25 0.98 7.04
CA PRO A 60 6.26 0.94 5.97
C PRO A 60 4.94 0.36 6.48
N VAL A 61 3.84 1.05 6.15
CA VAL A 61 2.48 0.67 6.51
C VAL A 61 1.61 0.78 5.26
N GLY A 62 0.43 0.21 5.29
CA GLY A 62 -0.58 0.30 4.23
C GLY A 62 0.02 0.14 2.82
N LEU A 63 -0.48 -0.78 2.05
CA LEU A 63 0.03 -1.09 0.72
C LEU A 63 -1.10 -1.13 -0.30
N ALA A 64 -0.90 -0.53 -1.47
CA ALA A 64 -1.83 -0.58 -2.58
C ALA A 64 -1.10 -0.81 -3.90
N ILE A 65 -1.80 -1.44 -4.86
CA ILE A 65 -1.28 -1.70 -6.20
C ILE A 65 -2.21 -1.07 -7.23
N HIS A 66 -1.64 -0.37 -8.19
CA HIS A 66 -2.36 0.05 -9.40
C HIS A 66 -1.47 -0.05 -10.64
N GLY A 67 -1.95 -0.77 -11.65
CA GLY A 67 -1.16 -1.05 -12.85
C GLY A 67 0.18 -1.71 -12.50
N ASN A 68 1.28 -1.12 -12.91
CA ASN A 68 2.64 -1.59 -12.62
C ASN A 68 3.28 -0.90 -11.40
N LYS A 69 2.48 -0.28 -10.51
CA LYS A 69 3.02 0.47 -9.37
C LYS A 69 2.53 -0.06 -8.04
N LEU A 70 3.43 -0.05 -7.07
CA LEU A 70 3.19 -0.16 -5.64
C LEU A 70 3.11 1.23 -5.02
N TYR A 71 2.24 1.40 -4.01
CA TYR A 71 2.10 2.59 -3.20
C TYR A 71 2.07 2.19 -1.74
N TRP A 72 2.84 2.86 -0.90
CA TRP A 72 2.88 2.61 0.54
C TRP A 72 3.07 3.89 1.34
N GLY A 73 2.59 3.88 2.57
CA GLY A 73 2.91 4.89 3.56
C GLY A 73 4.11 4.50 4.39
N THR A 74 4.80 5.48 4.96
CA THR A 74 5.78 5.26 6.02
C THR A 74 5.28 5.95 7.28
N HIS A 75 5.21 5.18 8.38
CA HIS A 75 4.67 5.68 9.63
C HIS A 75 5.55 6.77 10.23
N THR A 76 6.82 6.47 10.46
CA THR A 76 7.75 7.40 11.12
C THR A 76 8.13 8.59 10.24
N SER A 77 8.45 8.34 8.97
CA SER A 77 8.84 9.39 8.03
C SER A 77 7.65 10.16 7.45
N LYS A 78 6.42 9.67 7.66
CA LYS A 78 5.17 10.30 7.21
C LYS A 78 5.13 10.54 5.69
N LEU A 79 5.75 9.66 4.92
CA LEU A 79 5.84 9.76 3.47
C LEU A 79 4.85 8.80 2.81
N LEU A 80 4.16 9.27 1.76
CA LEU A 80 3.58 8.41 0.76
C LEU A 80 4.57 8.24 -0.37
N GLN A 81 4.90 7.00 -0.66
CA GLN A 81 5.88 6.66 -1.69
C GLN A 81 5.31 5.67 -2.71
N SER A 82 5.96 5.58 -3.85
CA SER A 82 5.65 4.59 -4.88
C SER A 82 6.91 4.07 -5.55
N SER A 83 6.80 2.87 -6.14
CA SER A 83 7.79 2.28 -7.05
C SER A 83 7.10 1.46 -8.13
N THR A 84 7.86 0.90 -9.06
CA THR A 84 7.40 -0.23 -9.86
C THR A 84 7.23 -1.47 -8.96
N LYS A 85 6.53 -2.49 -9.44
CA LYS A 85 6.40 -3.80 -8.75
C LYS A 85 7.74 -4.55 -8.62
N THR A 86 8.75 -4.14 -9.36
CA THR A 86 10.13 -4.64 -9.28
C THR A 86 11.01 -3.85 -8.33
N GLY A 87 10.49 -2.79 -7.69
CA GLY A 87 11.21 -1.97 -6.71
C GLY A 87 11.98 -0.79 -7.31
N GLU A 88 11.86 -0.56 -8.62
CA GLU A 88 12.54 0.54 -9.31
C GLU A 88 11.76 1.85 -9.22
N ASN A 89 12.43 2.97 -9.52
CA ASN A 89 11.82 4.30 -9.62
C ASN A 89 11.06 4.71 -8.36
N ILE A 90 11.69 4.53 -7.19
CA ILE A 90 11.11 4.96 -5.91
C ILE A 90 10.94 6.48 -5.94
N ARG A 91 9.74 6.94 -5.60
CA ARG A 91 9.38 8.37 -5.54
C ARG A 91 8.56 8.67 -4.31
N THR A 92 8.86 9.79 -3.67
CA THR A 92 7.97 10.38 -2.68
C THR A 92 6.90 11.19 -3.40
N LEU A 93 5.64 10.85 -3.16
CA LEU A 93 4.47 11.49 -3.76
C LEU A 93 3.89 12.58 -2.86
N TYR A 94 4.00 12.37 -1.55
CA TYR A 94 3.42 13.26 -0.55
C TYR A 94 4.13 13.11 0.79
N THR A 95 4.29 14.22 1.51
CA THR A 95 4.73 14.27 2.91
C THR A 95 3.57 14.73 3.76
N SER A 96 3.20 13.91 4.74
CA SER A 96 2.08 14.18 5.65
C SER A 96 2.56 14.95 6.88
N ALA A 97 1.72 15.81 7.41
CA ALA A 97 1.94 16.45 8.73
C ALA A 97 1.69 15.45 9.87
N SER A 98 0.81 14.46 9.67
CA SER A 98 0.43 13.45 10.65
C SER A 98 0.86 12.06 10.20
N LEU A 99 0.78 11.07 11.12
CA LEU A 99 1.13 9.68 10.84
C LEU A 99 0.24 9.13 9.73
N ILE A 100 0.83 8.35 8.80
CA ILE A 100 0.09 7.59 7.81
C ILE A 100 -0.20 6.23 8.41
N GLU A 101 -1.47 5.83 8.42
CA GLU A 101 -1.93 4.54 8.95
C GLU A 101 -2.26 3.56 7.83
N GLN A 102 -2.82 4.05 6.74
CA GLN A 102 -3.27 3.21 5.64
C GLN A 102 -3.14 3.91 4.29
N VAL A 103 -2.89 3.10 3.27
CA VAL A 103 -2.92 3.49 1.86
C VAL A 103 -3.87 2.55 1.13
N THR A 104 -4.81 3.10 0.38
CA THR A 104 -5.76 2.32 -0.42
C THR A 104 -6.00 2.98 -1.77
N LEU A 105 -6.56 2.22 -2.71
CA LEU A 105 -7.00 2.76 -3.97
C LEU A 105 -8.45 3.26 -3.86
N ALA A 106 -8.69 4.47 -4.35
CA ALA A 106 -10.03 4.98 -4.58
C ALA A 106 -10.33 4.93 -6.09
N THR A 107 -11.37 4.22 -6.46
CA THR A 107 -11.86 4.17 -7.84
C THR A 107 -13.26 4.76 -7.92
N LYS A 108 -13.57 5.47 -9.00
CA LYS A 108 -14.88 6.12 -9.19
C LYS A 108 -16.08 5.15 -9.22
N ASN A 109 -15.83 3.84 -9.39
CA ASN A 109 -16.86 2.83 -9.65
C ASN A 109 -17.02 1.79 -8.54
N LEU A 110 -16.57 2.04 -7.32
CA LEU A 110 -16.92 1.17 -6.20
C LEU A 110 -18.37 1.40 -5.81
N THR A 111 -19.23 0.49 -6.28
CA THR A 111 -20.62 0.37 -5.81
C THR A 111 -20.67 0.34 -4.28
N ARG A 112 -21.47 1.18 -3.76
CA ARG A 112 -21.92 1.62 -2.43
C ARG A 112 -21.91 0.62 -1.24
N THR A 113 -21.01 -0.32 -1.08
CA THR A 113 -21.14 -1.32 -0.01
C THR A 113 -20.19 -1.19 1.18
N ARG A 114 -19.19 -0.31 1.13
CA ARG A 114 -18.42 0.10 2.32
C ARG A 114 -17.99 1.56 2.20
N ARG A 115 -18.45 2.39 3.12
CA ARG A 115 -17.96 3.77 3.28
C ARG A 115 -16.52 3.73 3.77
N ASN A 116 -15.54 3.91 2.89
CA ASN A 116 -14.26 4.39 3.33
C ASN A 116 -14.27 5.92 3.31
N HIS A 117 -13.39 6.57 4.03
CA HIS A 117 -13.35 8.03 4.16
C HIS A 117 -13.10 8.77 2.83
N CYS A 118 -12.74 8.06 1.77
CA CYS A 118 -12.60 8.60 0.42
C CYS A 118 -13.89 8.40 -0.42
N ASP A 119 -14.90 7.69 0.08
CA ASP A 119 -16.19 7.49 -0.59
C ASP A 119 -17.03 8.78 -0.49
N GLY A 120 -17.44 9.28 -1.62
CA GLY A 120 -18.25 10.51 -1.70
C GLY A 120 -17.47 11.77 -2.11
N GLN A 121 -16.16 11.69 -2.19
CA GLN A 121 -15.32 12.68 -2.87
C GLN A 121 -14.98 12.15 -4.27
N SER A 122 -14.84 13.03 -5.27
CA SER A 122 -14.42 12.67 -6.63
C SER A 122 -12.95 12.25 -6.69
N CYS A 123 -12.58 11.27 -5.84
CA CYS A 123 -11.25 10.71 -5.77
C CYS A 123 -11.12 9.58 -6.78
N SER A 124 -10.18 9.72 -7.72
CA SER A 124 -9.73 8.63 -8.59
C SER A 124 -8.22 8.53 -8.49
N GLY A 125 -7.73 7.72 -7.55
CA GLY A 125 -6.31 7.65 -7.31
C GLY A 125 -5.96 6.91 -6.03
N VAL A 126 -4.90 7.32 -5.38
CA VAL A 126 -4.49 6.77 -4.09
C VAL A 126 -5.09 7.58 -2.96
N CYS A 127 -5.81 6.92 -2.07
CA CYS A 127 -6.31 7.50 -0.83
C CYS A 127 -5.35 7.16 0.30
N VAL A 128 -4.94 8.18 1.03
CA VAL A 128 -4.08 8.07 2.21
C VAL A 128 -4.89 8.41 3.43
N LEU A 129 -4.96 7.50 4.38
CA LEU A 129 -5.53 7.72 5.69
C LEU A 129 -4.42 8.08 6.67
N THR A 130 -4.61 9.16 7.40
CA THR A 130 -3.73 9.60 8.48
C THR A 130 -4.49 9.63 9.80
N THR A 131 -3.78 9.78 10.91
CA THR A 131 -4.41 9.88 12.25
C THR A 131 -5.42 11.02 12.38
N THR A 132 -5.35 12.04 11.53
CA THR A 132 -6.18 13.25 11.66
C THR A 132 -7.06 13.53 10.46
N ALA A 133 -6.80 12.94 9.30
CA ALA A 133 -7.51 13.24 8.07
C ALA A 133 -7.28 12.14 7.02
N TYR A 134 -8.01 12.26 5.90
CA TYR A 134 -7.70 11.52 4.68
C TYR A 134 -7.29 12.48 3.57
N ARG A 135 -6.51 11.97 2.62
CA ARG A 135 -6.11 12.75 1.44
C ARG A 135 -6.19 11.90 0.18
N CYS A 136 -6.77 12.46 -0.85
CA CYS A 136 -6.84 11.86 -2.16
C CYS A 136 -5.74 12.40 -3.07
N LEU A 137 -4.94 11.52 -3.65
CA LEU A 137 -4.00 11.85 -4.70
C LEU A 137 -4.52 11.27 -6.01
N ASN A 138 -4.97 12.14 -6.91
CA ASN A 138 -5.44 11.76 -8.24
C ASN A 138 -4.25 11.34 -9.11
N THR A 139 -3.90 10.07 -9.07
CA THR A 139 -2.73 9.51 -9.78
C THR A 139 -3.06 9.07 -11.22
N PHE A 140 -4.34 9.08 -11.60
CA PHE A 140 -4.82 8.59 -12.90
C PHE A 140 -5.07 9.70 -13.93
N SER A 141 -4.87 10.96 -13.53
CA SER A 141 -4.84 12.08 -14.46
C SER A 141 -3.39 12.45 -14.79
N SER A 142 -3.09 12.69 -16.04
CA SER A 142 -1.77 13.08 -16.53
C SER A 142 -1.29 14.46 -16.02
N ARG A 143 -2.06 15.08 -15.11
CA ARG A 143 -1.71 16.32 -14.43
C ARG A 143 -1.95 16.18 -12.93
N PHE A 144 -0.89 16.18 -12.15
CA PHE A 144 -0.96 16.37 -10.71
C PHE A 144 -1.60 17.73 -10.41
N ARG A 145 -2.86 17.78 -10.03
CA ARG A 145 -3.45 18.94 -9.35
C ARG A 145 -3.68 18.56 -7.89
N MET A 146 -2.91 19.15 -7.01
CA MET A 146 -3.27 19.22 -5.59
C MET A 146 -4.48 20.17 -5.49
N LYS A 147 -5.55 19.72 -4.86
CA LYS A 147 -6.59 20.56 -4.29
C LYS A 147 -6.47 20.51 -2.80
#